data_feb81fdabe9f3bf35d6780af4087a5c3
#
_entry.id   feb81fdabe9f3bf35d6780af4087a5c3
#
_cell.length_a   1.000
_cell.length_b   1.000
_cell.length_c   1.000
_cell.angle_alpha   90.00
_cell.angle_beta   90.00
_cell.angle_gamma   90.00
#
_symmetry.space_group_name_H-M   'P 1'
#
loop_
_entity.id
_entity.type
_entity.pdbx_description
1 polymer ?
#
loop_
_entity_poly.entity_id
_entity_poly.type
_entity_poly.pdbx_seq_one_letter_code
_entity_poly.pdbx_strand_id
1 'polypeptide(L)'
;MIMEQLMQREYDEIGIDVSGDELYDALLGENMSPALRQLFTNPNTGEIDYAGARDYVKKVISAPNNIPQKAYWLNMEKEVSDSRKMAKYNAIVAKALYITDAQAQEAAANSADKADISYIVKNYSTIEDSTINVSNGEIKEYYNKHQKSFEQPESRKIVYVNFDIEPSGEDFSETEGAVNDLVKEFKESADPLEFVNLSSEKKADRNYFKQDEIANDSMAQFLFNNEKAVFGPYLENNAYKSSRVASVKMLPDSVRARHILIAPQNQDYAQAKNIADSLADLLRKGADFEELAKTNSIDQNSAVNGGDLGWFTSRTMVQPFSDSAFFAKKNDIKVVLTQYGAHVLQVTDMAKPVKKIQIATVEKEVSPSAKTTNQIYNDARTFAIEVSNLDNFNKKVEESGLTKRIATIGKNDKTIAGMESAREMIRQAYMAEEVDEVLKTNDGSTIFENGNKFTIAVLTEIDEEGIAPLNKVAGNIKRILIQKKKADLLKKELASAKSGSESLLSIAQK
;
A
#
# COMPACT_ATOMS: atom_id res chain seq x y z
N MET A 1 -13.20 -14.79 8.82
CA MET A 1 -13.27 -16.11 9.51
C MET A 1 -12.80 -16.05 10.97
N ILE A 2 -11.51 -15.83 11.32
CA ILE A 2 -11.06 -15.79 12.75
C ILE A 2 -11.70 -14.64 13.52
N MET A 3 -11.66 -13.42 13.00
CA MET A 3 -12.27 -12.24 13.64
C MET A 3 -13.77 -12.41 13.82
N GLU A 4 -14.45 -12.96 12.83
CA GLU A 4 -15.88 -13.24 12.88
C GLU A 4 -16.25 -14.23 13.99
N GLN A 5 -15.45 -15.29 14.17
CA GLN A 5 -15.64 -16.25 15.26
C GLN A 5 -15.38 -15.63 16.63
N LEU A 6 -14.35 -14.78 16.76
CA LEU A 6 -14.07 -14.05 18.00
C LEU A 6 -15.20 -13.10 18.34
N MET A 7 -15.67 -12.31 17.39
CA MET A 7 -16.79 -11.37 17.61
C MET A 7 -18.10 -12.10 17.91
N GLN A 8 -18.37 -13.24 17.28
CA GLN A 8 -19.57 -14.03 17.60
C GLN A 8 -19.54 -14.52 19.06
N ARG A 9 -18.37 -14.96 19.53
CA ARG A 9 -18.19 -15.37 20.92
C ARG A 9 -18.44 -14.21 21.90
N GLU A 10 -17.91 -13.02 21.60
CA GLU A 10 -18.17 -11.81 22.39
C GLU A 10 -19.67 -11.47 22.41
N TYR A 11 -20.36 -11.55 21.26
CA TYR A 11 -21.80 -11.29 21.20
C TYR A 11 -22.60 -12.27 22.05
N ASP A 12 -22.23 -13.56 22.04
CA ASP A 12 -22.89 -14.60 22.82
C ASP A 12 -22.65 -14.37 24.34
N GLU A 13 -21.43 -13.99 24.75
CA GLU A 13 -21.08 -13.73 26.14
C GLU A 13 -21.81 -12.50 26.74
N ILE A 14 -22.01 -11.45 25.95
CA ILE A 14 -22.71 -10.23 26.42
C ILE A 14 -24.20 -10.19 26.04
N GLY A 15 -24.72 -11.25 25.41
CA GLY A 15 -26.13 -11.39 25.05
C GLY A 15 -26.59 -10.49 23.92
N ILE A 16 -25.72 -10.16 22.95
CA ILE A 16 -26.09 -9.43 21.75
C ILE A 16 -26.67 -10.39 20.71
N ASP A 17 -27.96 -10.21 20.42
CA ASP A 17 -28.62 -10.93 19.34
C ASP A 17 -29.51 -10.00 18.51
N VAL A 18 -29.96 -10.46 17.35
CA VAL A 18 -30.89 -9.78 16.44
C VAL A 18 -32.16 -10.62 16.37
N SER A 19 -33.26 -10.10 16.93
CA SER A 19 -34.56 -10.79 16.89
C SER A 19 -35.08 -10.91 15.45
N GLY A 20 -35.98 -11.87 15.23
CA GLY A 20 -36.62 -12.03 13.93
C GLY A 20 -37.36 -10.78 13.44
N ASP A 21 -38.03 -10.07 14.36
CA ASP A 21 -38.72 -8.81 14.04
C ASP A 21 -37.75 -7.69 13.67
N GLU A 22 -36.64 -7.59 14.39
CA GLU A 22 -35.60 -6.61 14.10
C GLU A 22 -34.90 -6.90 12.75
N LEU A 23 -34.64 -8.17 12.48
CA LEU A 23 -34.07 -8.59 11.20
C LEU A 23 -35.05 -8.33 10.05
N TYR A 24 -36.35 -8.64 10.25
CA TYR A 24 -37.36 -8.33 9.26
C TYR A 24 -37.47 -6.83 8.97
N ASP A 25 -37.42 -5.99 10.00
CA ASP A 25 -37.46 -4.54 9.83
C ASP A 25 -36.22 -4.03 9.08
N ALA A 26 -35.03 -4.58 9.37
CA ALA A 26 -33.80 -4.25 8.68
C ALA A 26 -33.71 -4.76 7.23
N LEU A 27 -34.48 -5.81 6.89
CA LEU A 27 -34.53 -6.38 5.54
C LEU A 27 -35.65 -5.79 4.68
N LEU A 28 -36.86 -5.62 5.25
CA LEU A 28 -38.10 -5.34 4.51
C LEU A 28 -39.01 -4.28 5.15
N GLY A 29 -38.56 -3.68 6.27
CA GLY A 29 -39.32 -2.68 7.02
C GLY A 29 -38.79 -1.25 6.84
N GLU A 30 -39.25 -0.34 7.69
CA GLU A 30 -38.93 1.09 7.63
C GLU A 30 -37.44 1.38 7.87
N ASN A 31 -36.77 0.55 8.70
CA ASN A 31 -35.36 0.65 8.98
C ASN A 31 -34.50 -0.27 8.06
N MET A 32 -34.94 -0.46 6.84
CA MET A 32 -34.22 -1.24 5.83
C MET A 32 -32.75 -0.82 5.72
N SER A 33 -31.85 -1.80 5.65
CA SER A 33 -30.41 -1.56 5.57
C SER A 33 -30.03 -0.74 4.31
N PRO A 34 -28.96 0.10 4.37
CA PRO A 34 -28.59 0.97 3.23
C PRO A 34 -28.36 0.21 1.93
N ALA A 35 -27.77 -0.99 2.00
CA ALA A 35 -27.52 -1.82 0.81
C ALA A 35 -28.84 -2.28 0.15
N LEU A 36 -29.83 -2.68 0.95
CA LEU A 36 -31.14 -3.08 0.45
C LEU A 36 -31.97 -1.89 0.01
N ARG A 37 -31.88 -0.74 0.68
CA ARG A 37 -32.51 0.50 0.21
C ARG A 37 -32.09 0.82 -1.21
N GLN A 38 -30.79 0.77 -1.49
CA GLN A 38 -30.27 1.03 -2.83
C GLN A 38 -30.83 0.04 -3.87
N LEU A 39 -31.03 -1.23 -3.50
CA LEU A 39 -31.54 -2.27 -4.38
C LEU A 39 -33.03 -2.08 -4.71
N PHE A 40 -33.84 -1.63 -3.74
CA PHE A 40 -35.28 -1.51 -3.86
C PHE A 40 -35.81 -0.07 -4.00
N THR A 41 -34.94 0.92 -4.13
CA THR A 41 -35.33 2.30 -4.42
C THR A 41 -35.72 2.42 -5.89
N ASN A 42 -36.90 2.95 -6.15
CA ASN A 42 -37.35 3.25 -7.50
C ASN A 42 -36.49 4.42 -8.06
N PRO A 43 -35.72 4.22 -9.14
CA PRO A 43 -34.84 5.24 -9.68
C PRO A 43 -35.56 6.49 -10.20
N ASN A 44 -36.86 6.38 -10.49
CA ASN A 44 -37.64 7.49 -11.03
C ASN A 44 -38.34 8.34 -9.95
N THR A 45 -38.69 7.75 -8.81
CA THR A 45 -39.43 8.44 -7.74
C THR A 45 -38.56 8.70 -6.50
N GLY A 46 -37.41 7.99 -6.37
CA GLY A 46 -36.58 8.00 -5.17
C GLY A 46 -37.21 7.30 -3.96
N GLU A 47 -38.38 6.71 -4.12
CA GLU A 47 -39.09 5.99 -3.06
C GLU A 47 -38.71 4.52 -3.01
N ILE A 48 -38.74 3.95 -1.80
CA ILE A 48 -38.44 2.51 -1.62
C ILE A 48 -39.71 1.68 -1.97
N ASP A 49 -39.57 0.74 -2.88
CA ASP A 49 -40.61 -0.22 -3.20
C ASP A 49 -40.67 -1.39 -2.20
N TYR A 50 -41.24 -1.14 -1.04
CA TYR A 50 -41.40 -2.16 0.00
C TYR A 50 -42.30 -3.35 -0.45
N ALA A 51 -43.25 -3.13 -1.35
CA ALA A 51 -44.12 -4.20 -1.87
C ALA A 51 -43.32 -5.11 -2.81
N GLY A 52 -42.59 -4.51 -3.75
CA GLY A 52 -41.71 -5.25 -4.66
C GLY A 52 -40.60 -6.00 -3.92
N ALA A 53 -40.05 -5.42 -2.88
CA ALA A 53 -39.03 -6.07 -2.03
C ALA A 53 -39.63 -7.34 -1.37
N ARG A 54 -40.80 -7.25 -0.76
CA ARG A 54 -41.46 -8.42 -0.14
C ARG A 54 -41.79 -9.49 -1.14
N ASP A 55 -42.30 -9.13 -2.31
CA ASP A 55 -42.63 -10.09 -3.38
C ASP A 55 -41.37 -10.76 -3.95
N TYR A 56 -40.29 -10.01 -4.11
CA TYR A 56 -38.99 -10.55 -4.53
C TYR A 56 -38.50 -11.61 -3.53
N VAL A 57 -38.44 -11.26 -2.25
CA VAL A 57 -37.97 -12.17 -1.20
C VAL A 57 -38.82 -13.41 -1.10
N LYS A 58 -40.16 -13.29 -1.17
CA LYS A 58 -41.08 -14.42 -1.16
C LYS A 58 -40.81 -15.39 -2.33
N LYS A 59 -40.54 -14.87 -3.52
CA LYS A 59 -40.19 -15.67 -4.70
C LYS A 59 -38.84 -16.37 -4.51
N VAL A 60 -37.83 -15.65 -4.03
CA VAL A 60 -36.48 -16.18 -3.84
C VAL A 60 -36.42 -17.26 -2.76
N ILE A 61 -37.10 -17.06 -1.62
CA ILE A 61 -37.12 -18.04 -0.53
C ILE A 61 -37.88 -19.32 -0.95
N SER A 62 -38.94 -19.17 -1.73
CA SER A 62 -39.74 -20.32 -2.23
C SER A 62 -39.03 -21.10 -3.35
N ALA A 63 -37.94 -20.58 -3.87
CA ALA A 63 -37.19 -21.23 -4.95
C ALA A 63 -36.35 -22.42 -4.43
N PRO A 64 -36.00 -23.38 -5.30
CA PRO A 64 -35.11 -24.49 -4.94
C PRO A 64 -33.76 -24.03 -4.42
N ASN A 65 -33.12 -24.81 -3.53
CA ASN A 65 -31.87 -24.42 -2.86
C ASN A 65 -30.65 -24.27 -3.78
N ASN A 66 -30.69 -24.79 -4.99
CA ASN A 66 -29.63 -24.73 -5.98
C ASN A 66 -29.64 -23.46 -6.86
N ILE A 67 -30.55 -22.52 -6.59
CA ILE A 67 -30.64 -21.28 -7.36
C ILE A 67 -29.68 -20.22 -6.78
N PRO A 68 -28.79 -19.61 -7.59
CA PRO A 68 -27.81 -18.61 -7.13
C PRO A 68 -28.43 -17.42 -6.39
N GLN A 69 -29.62 -16.98 -6.81
CA GLN A 69 -30.35 -15.88 -6.20
C GLN A 69 -30.74 -16.14 -4.75
N LYS A 70 -31.08 -17.41 -4.42
CA LYS A 70 -31.41 -17.81 -3.04
C LYS A 70 -30.17 -17.79 -2.16
N ALA A 71 -29.05 -18.31 -2.65
CA ALA A 71 -27.75 -18.24 -1.93
C ALA A 71 -27.30 -16.78 -1.69
N TYR A 72 -27.46 -15.92 -2.69
CA TYR A 72 -27.20 -14.49 -2.57
C TYR A 72 -28.06 -13.82 -1.49
N TRP A 73 -29.38 -14.11 -1.48
CA TRP A 73 -30.27 -13.55 -0.47
C TRP A 73 -29.92 -14.01 0.95
N LEU A 74 -29.65 -15.29 1.15
CA LEU A 74 -29.28 -15.83 2.46
C LEU A 74 -27.96 -15.22 2.98
N ASN A 75 -27.01 -14.96 2.09
CA ASN A 75 -25.79 -14.24 2.45
C ASN A 75 -26.08 -12.77 2.84
N MET A 76 -26.94 -12.09 2.10
CA MET A 76 -27.37 -10.73 2.40
C MET A 76 -28.07 -10.63 3.75
N GLU A 77 -28.97 -11.59 4.04
CA GLU A 77 -29.64 -11.70 5.34
C GLU A 77 -28.65 -11.88 6.48
N LYS A 78 -27.66 -12.75 6.28
CA LYS A 78 -26.58 -12.94 7.25
C LYS A 78 -25.77 -11.65 7.44
N GLU A 79 -25.35 -10.98 6.37
CA GLU A 79 -24.58 -9.73 6.42
C GLU A 79 -25.34 -8.61 7.16
N VAL A 80 -26.65 -8.48 6.92
CA VAL A 80 -27.50 -7.52 7.62
C VAL A 80 -27.56 -7.85 9.12
N SER A 81 -27.75 -9.13 9.48
CA SER A 81 -27.74 -9.58 10.87
C SER A 81 -26.41 -9.29 11.56
N ASP A 82 -25.30 -9.64 10.94
CA ASP A 82 -23.94 -9.43 11.48
C ASP A 82 -23.64 -7.93 11.64
N SER A 83 -24.06 -7.12 10.67
CA SER A 83 -23.93 -5.64 10.75
C SER A 83 -24.75 -5.06 11.90
N ARG A 84 -25.93 -5.58 12.19
CA ARG A 84 -26.77 -5.14 13.32
C ARG A 84 -26.15 -5.53 14.65
N LYS A 85 -25.60 -6.76 14.78
CA LYS A 85 -24.86 -7.18 16.00
C LYS A 85 -23.67 -6.27 16.24
N MET A 86 -22.88 -5.98 15.21
CA MET A 86 -21.74 -5.06 15.28
C MET A 86 -22.17 -3.65 15.70
N ALA A 87 -23.26 -3.13 15.15
CA ALA A 87 -23.78 -1.81 15.51
C ALA A 87 -24.22 -1.75 16.99
N LYS A 88 -24.88 -2.80 17.51
CA LYS A 88 -25.23 -2.90 18.92
C LYS A 88 -24.01 -2.93 19.83
N TYR A 89 -23.01 -3.74 19.48
CA TYR A 89 -21.74 -3.81 20.20
C TYR A 89 -21.04 -2.46 20.26
N ASN A 90 -20.87 -1.81 19.10
CA ASN A 90 -20.26 -0.50 19.02
C ASN A 90 -21.05 0.57 19.82
N ALA A 91 -22.37 0.49 19.83
CA ALA A 91 -23.22 1.38 20.60
C ALA A 91 -23.03 1.19 22.12
N ILE A 92 -22.86 -0.05 22.59
CA ILE A 92 -22.58 -0.37 23.99
C ILE A 92 -21.21 0.20 24.38
N VAL A 93 -20.17 -0.08 23.58
CA VAL A 93 -18.81 0.43 23.83
C VAL A 93 -18.79 1.96 23.83
N ALA A 94 -19.41 2.60 22.83
CA ALA A 94 -19.47 4.06 22.72
C ALA A 94 -20.22 4.70 23.90
N LYS A 95 -21.31 4.07 24.37
CA LYS A 95 -22.09 4.57 25.53
C LYS A 95 -21.39 4.31 26.86
N ALA A 96 -20.54 3.28 26.94
CA ALA A 96 -19.73 3.03 28.13
C ALA A 96 -18.62 4.08 28.33
N LEU A 97 -18.20 4.74 27.24
CA LEU A 97 -17.16 5.77 27.23
C LEU A 97 -17.78 7.18 27.07
N TYR A 98 -18.76 7.52 27.88
CA TYR A 98 -19.34 8.86 27.81
C TYR A 98 -18.58 9.86 28.70
N ILE A 99 -18.46 11.08 28.20
CA ILE A 99 -17.92 12.20 28.96
C ILE A 99 -19.10 12.94 29.62
N THR A 100 -19.02 13.17 30.93
CA THR A 100 -20.05 13.94 31.62
C THR A 100 -20.01 15.42 31.22
N ASP A 101 -21.15 16.13 31.36
CA ASP A 101 -21.20 17.57 31.10
C ASP A 101 -20.17 18.34 31.94
N ALA A 102 -19.94 17.92 33.17
CA ALA A 102 -18.92 18.51 34.03
C ALA A 102 -17.51 18.34 33.48
N GLN A 103 -17.15 17.14 32.99
CA GLN A 103 -15.86 16.88 32.33
C GLN A 103 -15.71 17.67 31.02
N ALA A 104 -16.77 17.77 30.22
CA ALA A 104 -16.77 18.55 29.01
C ALA A 104 -16.58 20.05 29.28
N GLN A 105 -17.26 20.60 30.31
CA GLN A 105 -17.10 21.98 30.75
C GLN A 105 -15.69 22.26 31.28
N GLU A 106 -15.15 21.36 32.12
CA GLU A 106 -13.77 21.46 32.60
C GLU A 106 -12.75 21.40 31.46
N ALA A 107 -12.90 20.49 30.51
CA ALA A 107 -12.02 20.40 29.33
C ALA A 107 -12.11 21.67 28.47
N ALA A 108 -13.32 22.22 28.29
CA ALA A 108 -13.52 23.47 27.56
C ALA A 108 -12.87 24.65 28.25
N ALA A 109 -13.03 24.77 29.60
CA ALA A 109 -12.40 25.82 30.40
C ALA A 109 -10.86 25.70 30.31
N ASN A 110 -10.32 24.49 30.55
CA ASN A 110 -8.87 24.26 30.48
C ASN A 110 -8.28 24.52 29.09
N SER A 111 -9.04 24.31 28.02
CA SER A 111 -8.59 24.60 26.62
C SER A 111 -8.65 26.10 26.30
N ALA A 112 -9.50 26.86 26.98
CA ALA A 112 -9.62 28.31 26.82
C ALA A 112 -8.57 29.08 27.59
N ASP A 113 -8.04 28.49 28.68
CA ASP A 113 -7.01 29.10 29.50
C ASP A 113 -5.70 29.22 28.71
N LYS A 114 -5.14 30.42 28.71
CA LYS A 114 -3.83 30.72 28.11
C LYS A 114 -2.91 31.25 29.22
N ALA A 115 -1.69 30.78 29.19
CA ALA A 115 -0.66 31.28 30.10
C ALA A 115 0.61 31.62 29.29
N ASP A 116 1.13 32.82 29.54
CA ASP A 116 2.44 33.20 29.07
C ASP A 116 3.47 32.74 30.08
N ILE A 117 4.40 31.89 29.67
CA ILE A 117 5.46 31.37 30.52
C ILE A 117 6.82 31.84 30.05
N SER A 118 7.64 32.23 31.01
CA SER A 118 9.08 32.44 30.78
C SER A 118 9.85 31.35 31.48
N TYR A 119 10.81 30.74 30.81
CA TYR A 119 11.57 29.63 31.36
C TYR A 119 13.05 29.71 30.99
N ILE A 120 13.89 29.05 31.78
CA ILE A 120 15.29 28.85 31.54
C ILE A 120 15.54 27.38 31.31
N VAL A 121 16.28 27.06 30.25
CA VAL A 121 16.69 25.70 29.92
C VAL A 121 18.18 25.54 30.18
N LYS A 122 18.55 24.52 30.92
CA LYS A 122 19.94 24.10 31.09
C LYS A 122 20.10 22.67 30.57
N ASN A 123 20.95 22.51 29.54
CA ASN A 123 21.07 21.21 28.87
C ASN A 123 21.92 20.24 29.71
N TYR A 124 21.59 18.96 29.69
CA TYR A 124 22.39 17.90 30.31
C TYR A 124 23.81 17.78 29.73
N SER A 125 24.04 18.23 28.50
CA SER A 125 25.36 18.26 27.83
C SER A 125 26.36 19.22 28.49
N THR A 126 25.90 20.14 29.35
CA THR A 126 26.78 21.00 30.13
C THR A 126 27.62 20.25 31.18
N ILE A 127 27.20 19.03 31.53
CA ILE A 127 27.91 18.15 32.45
C ILE A 127 28.39 16.93 31.66
N GLU A 128 29.67 16.65 31.66
CA GLU A 128 30.21 15.47 30.97
C GLU A 128 29.81 14.18 31.71
N ASP A 129 29.45 13.11 30.96
CA ASP A 129 29.10 11.82 31.51
C ASP A 129 30.23 11.20 32.35
N SER A 130 31.48 11.46 31.99
CA SER A 130 32.69 11.01 32.66
C SER A 130 32.82 11.51 34.10
N THR A 131 32.21 12.66 34.41
CA THR A 131 32.25 13.26 35.76
C THR A 131 31.22 12.64 36.71
N ILE A 132 30.27 11.87 36.18
CA ILE A 132 29.21 11.27 36.97
C ILE A 132 29.52 9.81 37.29
N ASN A 133 29.83 9.55 38.55
CA ASN A 133 30.05 8.18 39.00
C ASN A 133 28.74 7.48 39.33
N VAL A 134 28.52 6.30 38.75
CA VAL A 134 27.39 5.40 39.01
C VAL A 134 27.95 4.04 39.43
N SER A 135 27.71 3.64 40.66
CA SER A 135 28.16 2.38 41.22
C SER A 135 27.27 1.20 40.79
N ASN A 136 27.83 -0.02 40.82
CA ASN A 136 27.06 -1.24 40.57
C ASN A 136 25.94 -1.45 41.60
N GLY A 137 26.12 -0.94 42.82
CA GLY A 137 25.08 -0.99 43.87
C GLY A 137 23.85 -0.17 43.47
N GLU A 138 24.06 1.04 42.94
CA GLU A 138 22.95 1.91 42.48
C GLU A 138 22.25 1.30 41.26
N ILE A 139 22.99 0.67 40.35
CA ILE A 139 22.40 -0.04 39.21
C ILE A 139 21.50 -1.17 39.69
N LYS A 140 21.99 -1.99 40.63
CA LYS A 140 21.22 -3.12 41.19
C LYS A 140 19.99 -2.64 41.96
N GLU A 141 20.11 -1.57 42.75
CA GLU A 141 18.98 -0.97 43.47
C GLU A 141 17.91 -0.46 42.51
N TYR A 142 18.33 0.28 41.46
CA TYR A 142 17.40 0.78 40.45
C TYR A 142 16.67 -0.37 39.76
N TYR A 143 17.39 -1.41 39.32
CA TYR A 143 16.85 -2.61 38.70
C TYR A 143 15.76 -3.25 39.58
N ASN A 144 16.06 -3.49 40.86
CA ASN A 144 15.14 -4.14 41.78
C ASN A 144 13.85 -3.31 42.03
N LYS A 145 13.97 -1.97 42.01
CA LYS A 145 12.83 -1.07 42.18
C LYS A 145 11.96 -0.95 40.92
N HIS A 146 12.51 -1.24 39.75
CA HIS A 146 11.85 -0.99 38.46
C HIS A 146 11.74 -2.23 37.60
N GLN A 147 11.69 -3.42 38.17
CA GLN A 147 11.68 -4.70 37.43
C GLN A 147 10.65 -4.76 36.30
N LYS A 148 9.43 -4.26 36.56
CA LYS A 148 8.36 -4.19 35.54
C LYS A 148 8.72 -3.38 34.30
N SER A 149 9.64 -2.42 34.42
CA SER A 149 10.11 -1.61 33.29
C SER A 149 11.13 -2.34 32.41
N PHE A 150 11.53 -3.54 32.82
CA PHE A 150 12.47 -4.41 32.12
C PHE A 150 11.82 -5.73 31.69
N GLU A 151 10.50 -5.77 31.65
CA GLU A 151 9.79 -6.89 31.01
C GLU A 151 10.09 -6.91 29.52
N GLN A 152 10.40 -8.07 29.02
CA GLN A 152 10.70 -8.34 27.62
C GLN A 152 9.90 -9.55 27.11
N PRO A 153 9.46 -9.55 25.86
CA PRO A 153 8.93 -10.75 25.23
C PRO A 153 10.04 -11.75 24.93
N GLU A 154 9.66 -13.01 24.69
CA GLU A 154 10.58 -14.01 24.14
C GLU A 154 11.14 -13.53 22.80
N SER A 155 12.46 -13.55 22.64
CA SER A 155 13.12 -13.19 21.38
C SER A 155 14.39 -13.99 21.15
N ARG A 156 14.83 -14.02 19.89
CA ARG A 156 16.10 -14.60 19.47
C ARG A 156 16.90 -13.54 18.75
N LYS A 157 18.20 -13.49 18.96
CA LYS A 157 19.10 -12.61 18.22
C LYS A 157 20.03 -13.42 17.36
N ILE A 158 20.08 -13.08 16.10
CA ILE A 158 20.92 -13.73 15.11
C ILE A 158 21.88 -12.74 14.48
N VAL A 159 23.05 -13.24 14.10
CA VAL A 159 23.93 -12.58 13.14
C VAL A 159 23.89 -13.37 11.84
N TYR A 160 23.94 -12.65 10.72
CA TYR A 160 23.83 -13.28 9.41
C TYR A 160 24.56 -12.49 8.32
N VAL A 161 24.86 -13.18 7.23
CA VAL A 161 25.33 -12.59 5.97
C VAL A 161 24.42 -12.99 4.83
N ASN A 162 24.31 -12.09 3.84
CA ASN A 162 23.58 -12.34 2.61
C ASN A 162 24.53 -12.42 1.42
N PHE A 163 24.24 -13.33 0.53
CA PHE A 163 24.75 -13.41 -0.83
C PHE A 163 23.60 -13.00 -1.75
N ASP A 164 23.62 -11.76 -2.21
CA ASP A 164 22.56 -11.20 -3.05
C ASP A 164 22.63 -11.82 -4.45
N ILE A 165 21.47 -12.31 -4.95
CA ILE A 165 21.37 -12.91 -6.29
C ILE A 165 21.07 -11.78 -7.28
N GLU A 166 22.15 -11.15 -7.76
CA GLU A 166 22.08 -10.06 -8.72
C GLU A 166 22.61 -10.52 -10.09
N PRO A 167 22.12 -9.95 -11.21
CA PRO A 167 22.62 -10.26 -12.52
C PRO A 167 24.12 -9.96 -12.66
N SER A 168 24.85 -10.86 -13.29
CA SER A 168 26.27 -10.69 -13.63
C SER A 168 26.45 -9.85 -14.88
N GLY A 169 27.67 -9.37 -15.14
CA GLY A 169 28.01 -8.69 -16.38
C GLY A 169 27.75 -9.54 -17.64
N GLU A 170 27.82 -10.87 -17.53
CA GLU A 170 27.45 -11.79 -18.61
C GLU A 170 25.94 -11.77 -18.87
N ASP A 171 25.11 -11.77 -17.81
CA ASP A 171 23.66 -11.69 -17.92
C ASP A 171 23.21 -10.37 -18.59
N PHE A 172 23.88 -9.26 -18.28
CA PHE A 172 23.65 -7.99 -18.97
C PHE A 172 24.00 -8.10 -20.45
N SER A 173 25.15 -8.68 -20.79
CA SER A 173 25.60 -8.82 -22.19
C SER A 173 24.71 -9.76 -22.99
N GLU A 174 24.28 -10.88 -22.41
CA GLU A 174 23.37 -11.84 -23.04
C GLU A 174 21.99 -11.20 -23.30
N THR A 175 21.46 -10.44 -22.29
CA THR A 175 20.17 -9.75 -22.45
C THR A 175 20.25 -8.65 -23.50
N GLU A 176 21.35 -7.88 -23.54
CA GLU A 176 21.59 -6.89 -24.59
C GLU A 176 21.65 -7.54 -25.96
N GLY A 177 22.38 -8.66 -26.09
CA GLY A 177 22.45 -9.44 -27.32
C GLY A 177 21.07 -9.92 -27.78
N ALA A 178 20.28 -10.47 -26.87
CA ALA A 178 18.91 -10.91 -27.16
C ALA A 178 18.00 -9.77 -27.65
N VAL A 179 18.13 -8.57 -27.05
CA VAL A 179 17.37 -7.39 -27.50
C VAL A 179 17.86 -6.92 -28.86
N ASN A 180 19.17 -6.94 -29.12
CA ASN A 180 19.73 -6.62 -30.43
C ASN A 180 19.22 -7.55 -31.56
N ASP A 181 19.04 -8.83 -31.26
CA ASP A 181 18.46 -9.78 -32.23
C ASP A 181 16.97 -9.48 -32.48
N LEU A 182 16.20 -9.18 -31.41
CA LEU A 182 14.80 -8.75 -31.56
C LEU A 182 14.67 -7.45 -32.37
N VAL A 183 15.59 -6.52 -32.22
CA VAL A 183 15.57 -5.23 -32.93
C VAL A 183 15.61 -5.43 -34.44
N LYS A 184 16.28 -6.46 -34.97
CA LYS A 184 16.32 -6.76 -36.38
C LYS A 184 14.93 -7.03 -36.97
N GLU A 185 14.17 -7.88 -36.30
CA GLU A 185 12.79 -8.21 -36.64
C GLU A 185 11.84 -7.06 -36.35
N PHE A 186 12.02 -6.42 -35.20
CA PHE A 186 11.23 -5.27 -34.76
C PHE A 186 11.28 -4.12 -35.79
N LYS A 187 12.43 -3.85 -36.35
CA LYS A 187 12.61 -2.81 -37.36
C LYS A 187 11.81 -3.07 -38.65
N GLU A 188 11.70 -4.33 -39.06
CA GLU A 188 10.99 -4.74 -40.29
C GLU A 188 9.50 -5.04 -40.05
N SER A 189 9.05 -5.05 -38.79
CA SER A 189 7.66 -5.36 -38.42
C SER A 189 6.68 -4.34 -39.01
N ALA A 190 5.63 -4.84 -39.66
CA ALA A 190 4.55 -4.02 -40.21
C ALA A 190 3.66 -3.41 -39.12
N ASP A 191 3.44 -4.14 -38.01
CA ASP A 191 2.73 -3.66 -36.81
C ASP A 191 3.67 -3.72 -35.60
N PRO A 192 4.32 -2.60 -35.24
CA PRO A 192 5.25 -2.56 -34.12
C PRO A 192 4.60 -2.82 -32.75
N LEU A 193 3.32 -2.43 -32.56
CA LEU A 193 2.63 -2.63 -31.30
C LEU A 193 2.28 -4.10 -31.08
N GLU A 194 1.83 -4.77 -32.15
CA GLU A 194 1.55 -6.20 -32.06
C GLU A 194 2.84 -7.00 -31.87
N PHE A 195 3.93 -6.61 -32.55
CA PHE A 195 5.24 -7.20 -32.30
C PHE A 195 5.66 -7.11 -30.81
N VAL A 196 5.51 -5.93 -30.18
CA VAL A 196 5.80 -5.75 -28.77
C VAL A 196 4.91 -6.67 -27.92
N ASN A 197 3.62 -6.78 -28.21
CA ASN A 197 2.71 -7.64 -27.47
C ASN A 197 3.09 -9.13 -27.54
N LEU A 198 3.74 -9.56 -28.58
CA LEU A 198 4.17 -10.96 -28.80
C LEU A 198 5.59 -11.24 -28.28
N SER A 199 6.50 -10.27 -28.35
CA SER A 199 7.94 -10.49 -28.18
C SER A 199 8.56 -9.77 -26.98
N SER A 200 7.81 -8.89 -26.30
CA SER A 200 8.29 -8.13 -25.16
C SER A 200 7.65 -8.61 -23.84
N GLU A 201 8.36 -8.45 -22.75
CA GLU A 201 7.84 -8.77 -21.41
C GLU A 201 6.72 -7.82 -20.96
N LYS A 202 6.75 -6.58 -21.46
CA LYS A 202 5.67 -5.61 -21.25
C LYS A 202 4.84 -5.41 -22.49
N LYS A 203 3.53 -5.26 -22.28
CA LYS A 203 2.58 -4.94 -23.34
C LYS A 203 2.81 -3.53 -23.89
N ALA A 204 2.49 -3.35 -25.16
CA ALA A 204 2.63 -2.07 -25.83
C ALA A 204 1.71 -1.01 -25.24
N ASP A 205 2.25 0.16 -24.98
CA ASP A 205 1.47 1.35 -24.66
C ASP A 205 0.83 1.90 -25.95
N ARG A 206 -0.49 2.07 -25.91
CA ARG A 206 -1.26 2.58 -27.06
C ARG A 206 -1.45 4.09 -27.04
N ASN A 207 -0.90 4.79 -26.05
CA ASN A 207 -1.02 6.24 -25.93
C ASN A 207 -0.20 6.98 -26.98
N TYR A 208 -0.66 8.18 -27.31
CA TYR A 208 0.06 9.12 -28.16
C TYR A 208 0.69 10.20 -27.28
N PHE A 209 1.96 10.47 -27.48
CA PHE A 209 2.79 11.37 -26.68
C PHE A 209 3.26 12.56 -27.50
N LYS A 210 3.29 13.74 -26.88
CA LYS A 210 4.09 14.88 -27.32
C LYS A 210 5.56 14.63 -26.96
N GLN A 211 6.46 15.39 -27.54
CA GLN A 211 7.89 15.26 -27.27
C GLN A 211 8.23 15.50 -25.80
N ASP A 212 7.62 16.51 -25.17
CA ASP A 212 7.81 16.91 -23.78
C ASP A 212 7.11 15.98 -22.74
N GLU A 213 6.31 15.02 -23.21
CA GLU A 213 5.67 14.00 -22.37
C GLU A 213 6.47 12.71 -22.25
N ILE A 214 7.56 12.57 -23.00
CA ILE A 214 8.42 11.39 -22.99
C ILE A 214 9.56 11.63 -22.02
N ALA A 215 9.66 10.81 -20.98
CA ALA A 215 10.62 10.99 -19.88
C ALA A 215 12.10 10.93 -20.32
N ASN A 216 12.43 10.17 -21.35
CA ASN A 216 13.77 10.10 -21.89
C ASN A 216 13.93 11.13 -23.03
N ASP A 217 14.52 12.27 -22.73
CA ASP A 217 14.69 13.38 -23.65
C ASP A 217 15.47 13.00 -24.93
N SER A 218 16.49 12.17 -24.80
CA SER A 218 17.30 11.71 -25.95
C SER A 218 16.48 10.84 -26.90
N MET A 219 15.67 9.92 -26.34
CA MET A 219 14.75 9.09 -27.08
C MET A 219 13.66 9.95 -27.75
N ALA A 220 13.09 10.90 -26.99
CA ALA A 220 12.07 11.82 -27.47
C ALA A 220 12.56 12.60 -28.69
N GLN A 221 13.73 13.25 -28.57
CA GLN A 221 14.35 14.00 -29.66
C GLN A 221 14.67 13.12 -30.85
N PHE A 222 15.21 11.91 -30.63
CA PHE A 222 15.54 10.97 -31.69
C PHE A 222 14.28 10.53 -32.45
N LEU A 223 13.25 10.07 -31.79
CA LEU A 223 12.03 9.51 -32.38
C LEU A 223 11.20 10.57 -33.12
N PHE A 224 11.14 11.81 -32.63
CA PHE A 224 10.42 12.90 -33.28
C PHE A 224 11.10 13.33 -34.60
N ASN A 225 12.43 13.14 -34.74
CA ASN A 225 13.20 13.46 -35.92
C ASN A 225 13.41 12.26 -36.85
N ASN A 226 13.27 11.01 -36.36
CA ASN A 226 13.61 9.80 -37.11
C ASN A 226 12.48 8.74 -37.00
N GLU A 227 11.32 9.01 -37.58
CA GLU A 227 10.09 8.21 -37.42
C GLU A 227 10.22 6.73 -37.82
N LYS A 228 11.19 6.38 -38.70
CA LYS A 228 11.41 5.00 -39.17
C LYS A 228 12.56 4.28 -38.48
N ALA A 229 13.31 4.97 -37.65
CA ALA A 229 14.48 4.41 -36.99
C ALA A 229 14.11 3.81 -35.61
N VAL A 230 14.97 2.90 -35.14
CA VAL A 230 14.88 2.34 -33.79
C VAL A 230 15.90 3.05 -32.88
N PHE A 231 15.47 3.50 -31.73
CA PHE A 231 16.30 4.04 -30.66
C PHE A 231 16.68 2.92 -29.70
N GLY A 232 17.97 2.73 -29.46
CA GLY A 232 18.45 1.69 -28.56
C GLY A 232 19.28 0.61 -29.25
N PRO A 233 19.63 -0.51 -28.53
CA PRO A 233 19.21 -0.76 -27.15
C PRO A 233 19.80 0.22 -26.14
N TYR A 234 19.05 0.51 -25.08
CA TYR A 234 19.48 1.29 -23.94
C TYR A 234 19.02 0.62 -22.63
N LEU A 235 19.83 0.75 -21.60
CA LEU A 235 19.53 0.19 -20.27
C LEU A 235 18.77 1.22 -19.42
N GLU A 236 17.61 0.82 -18.91
CA GLU A 236 16.80 1.63 -18.02
C GLU A 236 16.04 0.74 -17.04
N ASN A 237 16.12 1.03 -15.72
CA ASN A 237 15.45 0.25 -14.67
C ASN A 237 15.74 -1.27 -14.77
N ASN A 238 17.01 -1.63 -14.94
CA ASN A 238 17.48 -3.02 -15.06
C ASN A 238 16.86 -3.80 -16.23
N ALA A 239 16.42 -3.11 -17.28
CA ALA A 239 15.92 -3.71 -18.50
C ALA A 239 16.56 -3.07 -19.74
N TYR A 240 16.93 -3.87 -20.71
CA TYR A 240 17.29 -3.38 -22.03
C TYR A 240 16.05 -3.11 -22.86
N LYS A 241 16.02 -1.92 -23.47
CA LYS A 241 14.88 -1.42 -24.22
C LYS A 241 15.30 -0.96 -25.61
N SER A 242 14.42 -1.14 -26.56
CA SER A 242 14.53 -0.53 -27.90
C SER A 242 13.18 0.00 -28.33
N SER A 243 13.16 1.23 -28.80
CA SER A 243 11.93 1.96 -29.08
C SER A 243 11.88 2.45 -30.53
N ARG A 244 10.71 2.41 -31.16
CA ARG A 244 10.44 3.04 -32.47
C ARG A 244 9.05 3.65 -32.51
N VAL A 245 8.86 4.53 -33.47
CA VAL A 245 7.55 5.09 -33.75
C VAL A 245 6.65 4.05 -34.40
N ALA A 246 5.50 3.78 -33.80
CA ALA A 246 4.46 2.93 -34.36
C ALA A 246 3.49 3.72 -35.24
N SER A 247 3.15 4.94 -34.84
CA SER A 247 2.23 5.81 -35.56
C SER A 247 2.49 7.29 -35.23
N VAL A 248 2.23 8.14 -36.21
CA VAL A 248 2.29 9.61 -36.03
C VAL A 248 0.92 10.19 -36.36
N LYS A 249 0.43 11.06 -35.53
CA LYS A 249 -0.84 11.77 -35.75
C LYS A 249 -0.78 13.23 -35.29
N MET A 250 -1.56 14.05 -35.98
CA MET A 250 -1.90 15.41 -35.51
C MET A 250 -3.14 15.30 -34.66
N LEU A 251 -2.99 15.37 -33.34
CA LEU A 251 -4.09 15.25 -32.37
C LEU A 251 -4.17 16.52 -31.51
N PRO A 252 -5.38 16.91 -31.04
CA PRO A 252 -5.49 18.04 -30.14
C PRO A 252 -4.64 17.84 -28.89
N ASP A 253 -4.10 18.92 -28.35
CA ASP A 253 -3.33 18.87 -27.11
C ASP A 253 -4.23 18.54 -25.91
N SER A 254 -5.42 19.16 -25.88
CA SER A 254 -6.49 18.88 -24.94
C SER A 254 -7.83 18.96 -25.62
N VAL A 255 -8.83 18.32 -25.02
CA VAL A 255 -10.23 18.39 -25.45
C VAL A 255 -11.12 18.78 -24.29
N ARG A 256 -12.22 19.49 -24.60
CA ARG A 256 -13.33 19.68 -23.67
C ARG A 256 -14.49 18.80 -24.11
N ALA A 257 -15.01 18.04 -23.20
CA ALA A 257 -16.12 17.14 -23.51
C ALA A 257 -17.14 17.12 -22.38
N ARG A 258 -18.32 16.59 -22.70
CA ARG A 258 -19.36 16.27 -21.75
C ARG A 258 -19.82 14.83 -21.98
N HIS A 259 -20.30 14.18 -20.91
CA HIS A 259 -20.74 12.80 -21.01
C HIS A 259 -21.99 12.51 -20.20
N ILE A 260 -22.62 11.38 -20.55
CA ILE A 260 -23.66 10.71 -19.77
C ILE A 260 -23.18 9.30 -19.53
N LEU A 261 -22.98 8.90 -18.27
CA LEU A 261 -22.53 7.56 -17.92
C LEU A 261 -23.70 6.69 -17.48
N ILE A 262 -23.87 5.57 -18.17
CA ILE A 262 -24.87 4.55 -17.87
C ILE A 262 -24.18 3.32 -17.26
N ALA A 263 -24.49 3.01 -16.00
CA ALA A 263 -23.95 1.83 -15.34
C ALA A 263 -24.51 0.53 -15.93
N PRO A 264 -23.71 -0.52 -16.04
CA PRO A 264 -24.21 -1.84 -16.36
C PRO A 264 -24.94 -2.43 -15.14
N GLN A 265 -26.24 -2.61 -15.23
CA GLN A 265 -27.00 -3.33 -14.20
C GLN A 265 -26.70 -4.84 -14.28
N ASN A 266 -26.40 -5.46 -13.14
CA ASN A 266 -26.03 -6.88 -13.08
C ASN A 266 -24.89 -7.28 -14.06
N GLN A 267 -23.93 -6.39 -14.31
CA GLN A 267 -22.87 -6.56 -15.30
C GLN A 267 -23.34 -6.71 -16.76
N ASP A 268 -24.56 -6.29 -17.08
CA ASP A 268 -25.08 -6.27 -18.46
C ASP A 268 -24.63 -5.00 -19.19
N TYR A 269 -23.43 -5.04 -19.75
CA TYR A 269 -22.87 -3.98 -20.57
C TYR A 269 -23.64 -3.79 -21.90
N ALA A 270 -24.31 -4.84 -22.41
CA ALA A 270 -25.09 -4.74 -23.62
C ALA A 270 -26.33 -3.88 -23.40
N GLN A 271 -27.02 -4.06 -22.27
CA GLN A 271 -28.15 -3.23 -21.88
C GLN A 271 -27.74 -1.77 -21.68
N ALA A 272 -26.65 -1.52 -20.92
CA ALA A 272 -26.13 -0.16 -20.73
C ALA A 272 -25.78 0.51 -22.06
N LYS A 273 -25.16 -0.23 -22.98
CA LYS A 273 -24.89 0.25 -24.33
C LYS A 273 -26.15 0.60 -25.12
N ASN A 274 -27.18 -0.22 -25.09
CA ASN A 274 -28.44 0.04 -25.79
C ASN A 274 -29.14 1.30 -25.27
N ILE A 275 -29.08 1.56 -23.95
CA ILE A 275 -29.60 2.79 -23.34
C ILE A 275 -28.76 3.99 -23.82
N ALA A 276 -27.42 3.87 -23.78
CA ALA A 276 -26.53 4.93 -24.23
C ALA A 276 -26.72 5.23 -25.74
N ASP A 277 -26.90 4.20 -26.59
CA ASP A 277 -27.18 4.38 -28.02
C ASP A 277 -28.50 5.12 -28.22
N SER A 278 -29.55 4.79 -27.46
CA SER A 278 -30.84 5.49 -27.50
C SER A 278 -30.74 6.96 -27.12
N LEU A 279 -29.99 7.27 -26.05
CA LEU A 279 -29.71 8.65 -25.64
C LEU A 279 -28.89 9.42 -26.69
N ALA A 280 -27.88 8.75 -27.27
CA ALA A 280 -27.10 9.36 -28.35
C ALA A 280 -27.96 9.70 -29.58
N ASP A 281 -28.95 8.85 -29.91
CA ASP A 281 -29.89 9.12 -31.00
C ASP A 281 -30.85 10.28 -30.70
N LEU A 282 -31.30 10.42 -29.45
CA LEU A 282 -32.10 11.59 -29.04
C LEU A 282 -31.27 12.87 -29.15
N LEU A 283 -30.03 12.85 -28.71
CA LEU A 283 -29.12 13.97 -28.79
C LEU A 283 -28.80 14.38 -30.25
N ARG A 284 -28.62 13.42 -31.14
CA ARG A 284 -28.42 13.66 -32.60
C ARG A 284 -29.68 14.29 -33.23
N LYS A 285 -30.87 14.05 -32.66
CA LYS A 285 -32.14 14.65 -33.09
C LYS A 285 -32.42 16.03 -32.44
N GLY A 286 -31.50 16.51 -31.58
CA GLY A 286 -31.56 17.84 -31.00
C GLY A 286 -32.10 17.91 -29.55
N ALA A 287 -32.19 16.79 -28.86
CA ALA A 287 -32.52 16.79 -27.42
C ALA A 287 -31.46 17.51 -26.61
N ASP A 288 -31.87 18.08 -25.47
CA ASP A 288 -30.98 18.80 -24.57
C ASP A 288 -30.04 17.83 -23.83
N PHE A 289 -28.74 18.03 -23.99
CA PHE A 289 -27.71 17.19 -23.37
C PHE A 289 -27.67 17.34 -21.86
N GLU A 290 -27.86 18.58 -21.37
CA GLU A 290 -27.79 18.89 -19.94
C GLU A 290 -28.94 18.22 -19.19
N GLU A 291 -30.15 18.27 -19.75
CA GLU A 291 -31.32 17.63 -19.18
C GLU A 291 -31.16 16.10 -19.14
N LEU A 292 -30.69 15.50 -20.24
CA LEU A 292 -30.45 14.07 -20.32
C LEU A 292 -29.31 13.62 -19.39
N ALA A 293 -28.27 14.43 -19.20
CA ALA A 293 -27.20 14.13 -18.27
C ALA A 293 -27.67 14.16 -16.81
N LYS A 294 -28.43 15.16 -16.41
CA LYS A 294 -29.01 15.28 -15.06
C LYS A 294 -29.95 14.11 -14.73
N THR A 295 -30.68 13.62 -15.73
CA THR A 295 -31.71 12.58 -15.53
C THR A 295 -31.13 11.16 -15.58
N ASN A 296 -30.13 10.91 -16.44
CA ASN A 296 -29.71 9.54 -16.76
C ASN A 296 -28.28 9.20 -16.33
N SER A 297 -27.42 10.19 -16.08
CA SER A 297 -26.01 9.91 -15.74
C SER A 297 -25.85 9.47 -14.29
N ILE A 298 -25.13 8.38 -14.08
CA ILE A 298 -24.71 7.97 -12.73
C ILE A 298 -23.49 8.75 -12.21
N ASP A 299 -22.75 9.44 -13.08
CA ASP A 299 -21.68 10.33 -12.65
C ASP A 299 -22.26 11.67 -12.17
N GLN A 300 -22.65 11.70 -10.89
CA GLN A 300 -23.26 12.85 -10.26
C GLN A 300 -22.37 14.09 -10.27
N ASN A 301 -21.04 13.92 -10.26
CA ASN A 301 -20.10 15.04 -10.24
C ASN A 301 -20.19 15.89 -11.50
N SER A 302 -20.35 15.28 -12.66
CA SER A 302 -20.53 15.98 -13.93
C SER A 302 -22.01 16.21 -14.28
N ALA A 303 -22.91 15.30 -13.91
CA ALA A 303 -24.33 15.38 -14.25
C ALA A 303 -25.00 16.67 -13.81
N VAL A 304 -24.71 17.15 -12.58
CA VAL A 304 -25.24 18.43 -12.05
C VAL A 304 -24.86 19.62 -12.91
N ASN A 305 -23.74 19.54 -13.63
CA ASN A 305 -23.23 20.54 -14.56
C ASN A 305 -23.48 20.17 -16.04
N GLY A 306 -24.53 19.40 -16.31
CA GLY A 306 -24.88 18.98 -17.67
C GLY A 306 -23.91 17.99 -18.30
N GLY A 307 -23.21 17.22 -17.49
CA GLY A 307 -22.20 16.24 -17.90
C GLY A 307 -20.84 16.80 -18.27
N ASP A 308 -20.57 18.11 -18.06
CA ASP A 308 -19.32 18.77 -18.46
C ASP A 308 -18.14 18.24 -17.64
N LEU A 309 -17.12 17.75 -18.34
CA LEU A 309 -15.87 17.24 -17.78
C LEU A 309 -14.75 18.28 -17.77
N GLY A 310 -15.00 19.47 -18.33
CA GLY A 310 -13.99 20.49 -18.55
C GLY A 310 -12.95 20.08 -19.60
N TRP A 311 -11.80 20.77 -19.58
CA TRP A 311 -10.64 20.46 -20.42
C TRP A 311 -9.81 19.35 -19.80
N PHE A 312 -9.42 18.36 -20.61
CA PHE A 312 -8.54 17.27 -20.17
C PHE A 312 -7.57 16.84 -21.27
N THR A 313 -6.44 16.25 -20.86
CA THR A 313 -5.43 15.67 -21.74
C THR A 313 -5.68 14.17 -21.96
N SER A 314 -5.02 13.57 -22.95
CA SER A 314 -5.28 12.19 -23.40
C SER A 314 -5.05 11.11 -22.31
N ARG A 315 -4.30 11.42 -21.23
CA ARG A 315 -4.00 10.47 -20.14
C ARG A 315 -4.84 10.70 -18.88
N THR A 316 -5.75 11.65 -18.91
CA THR A 316 -6.60 11.97 -17.75
C THR A 316 -7.75 10.97 -17.60
N MET A 317 -8.26 10.45 -18.71
CA MET A 317 -9.39 9.53 -18.76
C MET A 317 -8.94 8.11 -19.13
N VAL A 318 -9.77 7.11 -18.84
CA VAL A 318 -9.51 5.73 -19.28
C VAL A 318 -9.39 5.65 -20.81
N GLN A 319 -8.50 4.78 -21.28
CA GLN A 319 -8.07 4.72 -22.69
C GLN A 319 -9.23 4.71 -23.71
N PRO A 320 -10.26 3.86 -23.60
CA PRO A 320 -11.33 3.84 -24.62
C PRO A 320 -12.09 5.16 -24.70
N PHE A 321 -12.28 5.85 -23.57
CA PHE A 321 -12.93 7.15 -23.51
C PHE A 321 -12.03 8.24 -24.12
N SER A 322 -10.77 8.25 -23.72
CA SER A 322 -9.77 9.18 -24.22
C SER A 322 -9.60 9.08 -25.74
N ASP A 323 -9.41 7.86 -26.26
CA ASP A 323 -9.28 7.62 -27.69
C ASP A 323 -10.51 8.13 -28.45
N SER A 324 -11.70 7.85 -27.93
CA SER A 324 -12.94 8.31 -28.55
C SER A 324 -13.08 9.83 -28.58
N ALA A 325 -12.59 10.53 -27.55
CA ALA A 325 -12.61 11.98 -27.47
C ALA A 325 -11.57 12.64 -28.39
N PHE A 326 -10.33 12.14 -28.36
CA PHE A 326 -9.21 12.75 -29.09
C PHE A 326 -9.23 12.46 -30.61
N PHE A 327 -9.90 11.38 -31.03
CA PHE A 327 -10.11 11.05 -32.45
C PHE A 327 -11.47 11.52 -32.99
N ALA A 328 -12.30 12.16 -32.16
CA ALA A 328 -13.55 12.76 -32.62
C ALA A 328 -13.34 14.13 -33.29
N LYS A 329 -14.38 14.63 -33.90
CA LYS A 329 -14.49 16.03 -34.32
C LYS A 329 -15.29 16.82 -33.28
N LYS A 330 -15.15 18.14 -33.30
CA LYS A 330 -15.98 19.01 -32.46
C LYS A 330 -17.46 18.75 -32.76
N ASN A 331 -18.25 18.60 -31.71
CA ASN A 331 -19.67 18.25 -31.66
C ASN A 331 -20.02 16.80 -32.04
N ASP A 332 -19.05 15.93 -32.30
CA ASP A 332 -19.32 14.50 -32.48
C ASP A 332 -19.92 13.91 -31.21
N ILE A 333 -20.96 13.07 -31.37
CA ILE A 333 -21.59 12.28 -30.30
C ILE A 333 -21.25 10.82 -30.54
N LYS A 334 -20.56 10.19 -29.56
CA LYS A 334 -20.11 8.80 -29.61
C LYS A 334 -20.59 8.02 -28.39
N VAL A 335 -20.86 6.73 -28.58
CA VAL A 335 -21.10 5.80 -27.47
C VAL A 335 -19.83 4.98 -27.25
N VAL A 336 -19.33 5.00 -26.02
CA VAL A 336 -18.05 4.39 -25.64
C VAL A 336 -18.25 3.46 -24.46
N LEU A 337 -17.78 2.23 -24.56
CA LEU A 337 -17.77 1.28 -23.44
C LEU A 337 -16.44 1.37 -22.68
N THR A 338 -16.54 1.45 -21.36
CA THR A 338 -15.41 1.39 -20.44
C THR A 338 -15.73 0.42 -19.30
N GLN A 339 -14.77 0.18 -18.42
CA GLN A 339 -14.99 -0.61 -17.19
C GLN A 339 -16.06 0.00 -16.25
N TYR A 340 -16.39 1.27 -16.40
CA TYR A 340 -17.42 1.97 -15.59
C TYR A 340 -18.81 1.89 -16.18
N GLY A 341 -18.95 1.50 -17.45
CA GLY A 341 -20.23 1.42 -18.15
C GLY A 341 -20.19 1.96 -19.57
N ALA A 342 -21.36 2.33 -20.09
CA ALA A 342 -21.53 2.94 -21.39
C ALA A 342 -21.61 4.47 -21.25
N HIS A 343 -20.74 5.17 -21.97
CA HIS A 343 -20.72 6.65 -21.99
C HIS A 343 -21.31 7.16 -23.30
N VAL A 344 -22.22 8.11 -23.20
CA VAL A 344 -22.54 9.00 -24.34
C VAL A 344 -21.62 10.20 -24.24
N LEU A 345 -20.63 10.28 -25.09
CA LEU A 345 -19.60 11.32 -25.13
C LEU A 345 -19.92 12.33 -26.20
N GLN A 346 -19.82 13.64 -25.87
CA GLN A 346 -19.80 14.72 -26.86
C GLN A 346 -18.57 15.61 -26.64
N VAL A 347 -17.80 15.80 -27.69
CA VAL A 347 -16.67 16.75 -27.69
C VAL A 347 -17.21 18.16 -27.95
N THR A 348 -17.08 19.04 -26.98
CA THR A 348 -17.62 20.43 -27.06
C THR A 348 -16.60 21.43 -27.60
N ASP A 349 -15.30 21.18 -27.31
CA ASP A 349 -14.22 22.00 -27.84
C ASP A 349 -12.89 21.22 -27.91
N MET A 350 -11.94 21.75 -28.71
CA MET A 350 -10.64 21.09 -28.96
C MET A 350 -9.54 22.15 -29.08
N ALA A 351 -8.40 21.90 -28.44
CA ALA A 351 -7.19 22.68 -28.63
C ALA A 351 -6.59 22.47 -30.03
N LYS A 352 -5.64 23.31 -30.41
CA LYS A 352 -4.93 23.15 -31.70
C LYS A 352 -4.24 21.80 -31.78
N PRO A 353 -4.34 21.09 -32.91
CA PRO A 353 -3.63 19.85 -33.11
C PRO A 353 -2.12 20.04 -33.06
N VAL A 354 -1.44 19.12 -32.36
CA VAL A 354 0.03 19.04 -32.30
C VAL A 354 0.47 17.67 -32.77
N LYS A 355 1.73 17.56 -33.20
CA LYS A 355 2.32 16.27 -33.58
C LYS A 355 2.44 15.42 -32.32
N LYS A 356 1.84 14.24 -32.35
CA LYS A 356 1.98 13.20 -31.32
C LYS A 356 2.42 11.90 -31.97
N ILE A 357 3.26 11.17 -31.29
CA ILE A 357 3.73 9.85 -31.73
C ILE A 357 3.26 8.77 -30.77
N GLN A 358 2.96 7.62 -31.31
CA GLN A 358 2.75 6.38 -30.55
C GLN A 358 4.04 5.57 -30.60
N ILE A 359 4.53 5.10 -29.47
CA ILE A 359 5.83 4.47 -29.34
C ILE A 359 5.62 3.00 -29.02
N ALA A 360 6.23 2.15 -29.84
CA ALA A 360 6.41 0.73 -29.55
C ALA A 360 7.78 0.54 -28.89
N THR A 361 7.83 -0.11 -27.73
CA THR A 361 9.07 -0.38 -27.00
C THR A 361 9.17 -1.86 -26.70
N VAL A 362 10.18 -2.52 -27.26
CA VAL A 362 10.58 -3.87 -26.85
C VAL A 362 11.41 -3.73 -25.59
N GLU A 363 11.07 -4.50 -24.58
CA GLU A 363 11.74 -4.51 -23.28
C GLU A 363 12.04 -5.94 -22.84
N LYS A 364 13.25 -6.15 -22.32
CA LYS A 364 13.66 -7.39 -21.70
C LYS A 364 14.42 -7.10 -20.41
N GLU A 365 13.90 -7.62 -19.28
CA GLU A 365 14.51 -7.44 -17.98
C GLU A 365 15.81 -8.27 -17.86
N VAL A 366 16.81 -7.69 -17.21
CA VAL A 366 18.06 -8.41 -16.91
C VAL A 366 17.84 -9.19 -15.63
N SER A 367 17.75 -10.49 -15.75
CA SER A 367 17.60 -11.41 -14.63
C SER A 367 18.84 -12.28 -14.46
N PRO A 368 19.19 -12.68 -13.22
CA PRO A 368 20.29 -13.60 -12.99
C PRO A 368 20.06 -14.93 -13.72
N SER A 369 21.00 -15.36 -14.51
CA SER A 369 20.95 -16.67 -15.15
C SER A 369 21.14 -17.80 -14.13
N ALA A 370 20.80 -19.04 -14.52
CA ALA A 370 21.09 -20.22 -13.72
C ALA A 370 22.60 -20.36 -13.42
N LYS A 371 23.46 -19.93 -14.33
CA LYS A 371 24.91 -19.92 -14.13
C LYS A 371 25.30 -18.95 -13.02
N THR A 372 24.79 -17.71 -13.07
CA THR A 372 25.04 -16.68 -12.06
C THR A 372 24.50 -17.12 -10.69
N THR A 373 23.27 -17.63 -10.64
CA THR A 373 22.67 -18.14 -9.40
C THR A 373 23.48 -19.28 -8.81
N ASN A 374 23.92 -20.23 -9.63
CA ASN A 374 24.75 -21.36 -9.17
C ASN A 374 26.13 -20.89 -8.67
N GLN A 375 26.72 -19.86 -9.29
CA GLN A 375 27.98 -19.30 -8.84
C GLN A 375 27.81 -18.68 -7.44
N ILE A 376 26.80 -17.85 -7.25
CA ILE A 376 26.51 -17.21 -5.95
C ILE A 376 26.20 -18.27 -4.88
N TYR A 377 25.46 -19.33 -5.24
CA TYR A 377 25.22 -20.45 -4.35
C TYR A 377 26.51 -21.17 -3.94
N ASN A 378 27.43 -21.39 -4.87
CA ASN A 378 28.74 -21.99 -4.59
C ASN A 378 29.60 -21.11 -3.68
N ASP A 379 29.53 -19.80 -3.84
CA ASP A 379 30.21 -18.82 -2.97
C ASP A 379 29.61 -18.90 -1.55
N ALA A 380 28.29 -18.90 -1.42
CA ALA A 380 27.59 -19.10 -0.16
C ALA A 380 27.94 -20.45 0.49
N ARG A 381 28.01 -21.52 -0.31
CA ARG A 381 28.39 -22.87 0.15
C ARG A 381 29.84 -22.93 0.65
N THR A 382 30.75 -22.29 -0.06
CA THR A 382 32.16 -22.21 0.35
C THR A 382 32.29 -21.48 1.70
N PHE A 383 31.56 -20.39 1.88
CA PHE A 383 31.47 -19.69 3.15
C PHE A 383 30.87 -20.61 4.25
N ALA A 384 29.75 -21.25 3.97
CA ALA A 384 29.01 -22.07 4.94
C ALA A 384 29.79 -23.27 5.47
N ILE A 385 30.63 -23.94 4.66
CA ILE A 385 31.44 -25.08 5.05
C ILE A 385 32.47 -24.71 6.12
N GLU A 386 32.97 -23.47 6.12
CA GLU A 386 33.98 -23.01 7.06
C GLU A 386 33.37 -22.43 8.36
N VAL A 387 32.06 -22.29 8.41
CA VAL A 387 31.32 -21.70 9.54
C VAL A 387 30.70 -22.82 10.39
N SER A 388 31.27 -23.10 11.55
CA SER A 388 30.74 -24.05 12.51
C SER A 388 30.22 -23.41 13.80
N ASN A 389 30.56 -22.16 14.07
CA ASN A 389 30.19 -21.39 15.26
C ASN A 389 30.33 -19.87 14.98
N LEU A 390 30.01 -19.04 15.98
CA LEU A 390 30.05 -17.58 15.87
C LEU A 390 31.48 -17.04 15.62
N ASP A 391 32.50 -17.62 16.22
CA ASP A 391 33.88 -17.15 16.06
C ASP A 391 34.36 -17.39 14.63
N ASN A 392 34.10 -18.60 14.08
CA ASN A 392 34.42 -18.92 12.70
C ASN A 392 33.60 -18.07 11.73
N PHE A 393 32.33 -17.80 12.06
CA PHE A 393 31.48 -16.91 11.29
C PHE A 393 32.08 -15.50 11.21
N ASN A 394 32.43 -14.89 12.36
CA ASN A 394 33.00 -13.55 12.40
C ASN A 394 34.32 -13.48 11.62
N LYS A 395 35.22 -14.44 11.80
CA LYS A 395 36.49 -14.51 11.08
C LYS A 395 36.25 -14.60 9.57
N LYS A 396 35.32 -15.46 9.14
CA LYS A 396 35.05 -15.64 7.71
C LYS A 396 34.39 -14.43 7.08
N VAL A 397 33.55 -13.70 7.82
CA VAL A 397 32.97 -12.42 7.38
C VAL A 397 34.05 -11.39 7.11
N GLU A 398 35.05 -11.27 8.02
CA GLU A 398 36.17 -10.33 7.85
C GLU A 398 37.04 -10.71 6.63
N GLU A 399 37.35 -12.00 6.46
CA GLU A 399 38.13 -12.50 5.33
C GLU A 399 37.45 -12.30 3.98
N SER A 400 36.11 -12.45 3.95
CA SER A 400 35.32 -12.36 2.71
C SER A 400 34.87 -10.96 2.38
N GLY A 401 35.07 -9.98 3.28
CA GLY A 401 34.60 -8.60 3.10
C GLY A 401 33.07 -8.46 3.09
N LEU A 402 32.34 -9.47 3.57
CA LEU A 402 30.89 -9.48 3.63
C LEU A 402 30.37 -8.59 4.75
N THR A 403 29.19 -8.03 4.57
CA THR A 403 28.53 -7.22 5.61
C THR A 403 27.78 -8.09 6.60
N LYS A 404 28.29 -8.14 7.84
CA LYS A 404 27.58 -8.75 8.97
C LYS A 404 26.35 -7.95 9.33
N ARG A 405 25.21 -8.60 9.40
CA ARG A 405 23.93 -8.03 9.82
C ARG A 405 23.47 -8.68 11.12
N ILE A 406 22.66 -7.96 11.87
CA ILE A 406 22.12 -8.41 13.16
C ILE A 406 20.62 -8.20 13.13
N ALA A 407 19.86 -9.22 13.58
CA ALA A 407 18.43 -9.08 13.78
C ALA A 407 18.03 -9.65 15.14
N THR A 408 17.11 -8.95 15.81
CA THR A 408 16.35 -9.48 16.93
C THR A 408 14.97 -9.83 16.41
N ILE A 409 14.58 -11.07 16.58
CA ILE A 409 13.38 -11.68 16.01
C ILE A 409 12.43 -12.18 17.09
N GLY A 410 11.16 -11.85 16.95
CA GLY A 410 10.07 -12.37 17.77
C GLY A 410 9.49 -13.67 17.20
N LYS A 411 8.87 -14.47 18.04
CA LYS A 411 8.28 -15.78 17.66
C LYS A 411 7.26 -15.71 16.54
N ASN A 412 6.52 -14.62 16.46
CA ASN A 412 5.45 -14.42 15.48
C ASN A 412 5.87 -13.57 14.27
N ASP A 413 7.15 -13.20 14.18
CA ASP A 413 7.65 -12.44 13.06
C ASP A 413 7.56 -13.28 11.78
N LYS A 414 7.29 -12.62 10.67
CA LYS A 414 7.17 -13.25 9.35
C LYS A 414 8.32 -12.87 8.44
N THR A 415 8.95 -11.74 8.72
CA THR A 415 10.01 -11.14 7.91
C THR A 415 11.15 -10.64 8.79
N ILE A 416 12.32 -10.52 8.21
CA ILE A 416 13.46 -9.78 8.76
C ILE A 416 13.74 -8.63 7.82
N ALA A 417 14.15 -7.48 8.34
CA ALA A 417 14.40 -6.29 7.52
C ALA A 417 15.34 -6.61 6.35
N GLY A 418 14.87 -6.37 5.12
CA GLY A 418 15.60 -6.66 3.88
C GLY A 418 15.52 -8.13 3.42
N MET A 419 14.63 -8.96 3.98
CA MET A 419 14.35 -10.33 3.55
C MET A 419 12.84 -10.56 3.45
N GLU A 420 12.36 -10.96 2.28
CA GLU A 420 10.92 -11.19 2.04
C GLU A 420 10.42 -12.53 2.58
N SER A 421 11.29 -13.55 2.68
CA SER A 421 10.94 -14.93 3.00
C SER A 421 11.78 -15.51 4.16
N ALA A 422 11.84 -14.78 5.30
CA ALA A 422 12.67 -15.19 6.44
C ALA A 422 12.01 -16.20 7.40
N ARG A 423 10.79 -16.67 7.11
CA ARG A 423 9.96 -17.44 8.06
C ARG A 423 10.58 -18.76 8.49
N GLU A 424 11.25 -19.47 7.58
CA GLU A 424 11.95 -20.70 7.92
C GLU A 424 13.12 -20.42 8.85
N MET A 425 13.94 -19.43 8.55
CA MET A 425 15.08 -19.05 9.38
C MET A 425 14.65 -18.61 10.78
N ILE A 426 13.55 -17.83 10.89
CA ILE A 426 12.95 -17.44 12.18
C ILE A 426 12.55 -18.68 12.97
N ARG A 427 11.86 -19.63 12.34
CA ARG A 427 11.45 -20.87 12.99
C ARG A 427 12.65 -21.67 13.47
N GLN A 428 13.69 -21.79 12.65
CA GLN A 428 14.91 -22.52 13.03
C GLN A 428 15.65 -21.83 14.19
N ALA A 429 15.66 -20.49 14.25
CA ALA A 429 16.22 -19.76 15.37
C ALA A 429 15.48 -20.02 16.70
N TYR A 430 14.18 -20.34 16.65
CA TYR A 430 13.39 -20.73 17.82
C TYR A 430 13.46 -22.24 18.13
N MET A 431 13.91 -23.05 17.20
CA MET A 431 14.18 -24.48 17.43
C MET A 431 15.60 -24.75 17.93
N ALA A 432 16.52 -23.83 17.70
CA ALA A 432 17.88 -23.91 18.21
C ALA A 432 17.88 -23.77 19.74
N GLU A 433 18.57 -24.69 20.43
CA GLU A 433 18.58 -24.77 21.89
C GLU A 433 19.75 -24.02 22.52
N GLU A 434 20.84 -23.84 21.78
CA GLU A 434 22.06 -23.24 22.28
C GLU A 434 22.46 -21.99 21.45
N VAL A 435 23.01 -20.99 22.14
CA VAL A 435 23.70 -19.88 21.47
C VAL A 435 24.96 -20.41 20.79
N ASP A 436 25.44 -19.68 19.77
CA ASP A 436 26.58 -20.06 18.96
C ASP A 436 26.28 -21.14 17.89
N GLU A 437 25.03 -21.58 17.80
CA GLU A 437 24.59 -22.56 16.81
C GLU A 437 24.39 -21.91 15.44
N VAL A 438 24.96 -22.55 14.39
CA VAL A 438 24.68 -22.20 13.00
C VAL A 438 23.30 -22.74 12.64
N LEU A 439 22.40 -21.85 12.24
CA LEU A 439 21.03 -22.24 11.91
C LEU A 439 21.00 -23.14 10.66
N LYS A 440 20.09 -24.10 10.67
CA LYS A 440 19.90 -25.08 9.59
C LYS A 440 18.46 -25.07 9.12
N THR A 441 18.26 -25.23 7.83
CA THR A 441 16.97 -25.50 7.21
C THR A 441 16.43 -26.88 7.64
N ASN A 442 15.19 -27.19 7.29
CA ASN A 442 14.58 -28.47 7.65
C ASN A 442 15.29 -29.69 7.05
N ASP A 443 15.97 -29.54 5.93
CA ASP A 443 16.76 -30.58 5.24
C ASP A 443 18.22 -30.62 5.72
N GLY A 444 18.59 -29.79 6.70
CA GLY A 444 19.91 -29.75 7.30
C GLY A 444 20.93 -28.86 6.59
N SER A 445 20.55 -28.11 5.55
CA SER A 445 21.41 -27.13 4.93
C SER A 445 21.62 -25.93 5.86
N THR A 446 22.81 -25.33 5.85
CA THR A 446 23.09 -24.07 6.56
C THR A 446 22.83 -22.83 5.70
N ILE A 447 22.35 -23.01 4.48
CA ILE A 447 22.05 -21.95 3.52
C ILE A 447 20.54 -21.83 3.41
N PHE A 448 20.00 -20.65 3.76
CA PHE A 448 18.60 -20.31 3.61
C PHE A 448 18.37 -19.57 2.30
N GLU A 449 17.36 -19.96 1.54
CA GLU A 449 16.91 -19.23 0.35
C GLU A 449 15.82 -18.22 0.76
N ASN A 450 16.15 -16.95 0.72
CA ASN A 450 15.27 -15.85 1.15
C ASN A 450 14.95 -14.91 -0.01
N GLY A 451 14.10 -15.33 -0.93
CA GLY A 451 13.78 -14.58 -2.15
C GLY A 451 14.99 -14.53 -3.09
N ASN A 452 15.55 -13.34 -3.31
CA ASN A 452 16.73 -13.13 -4.15
C ASN A 452 18.05 -13.17 -3.37
N LYS A 453 18.13 -13.96 -2.28
CA LYS A 453 19.34 -14.02 -1.42
C LYS A 453 19.56 -15.43 -0.88
N PHE A 454 20.83 -15.81 -0.80
CA PHE A 454 21.25 -16.90 0.08
C PHE A 454 21.76 -16.34 1.39
N THR A 455 21.32 -16.88 2.51
CA THR A 455 21.62 -16.36 3.85
C THR A 455 22.22 -17.46 4.72
N ILE A 456 23.30 -17.14 5.44
CA ILE A 456 23.85 -17.97 6.50
C ILE A 456 23.74 -17.20 7.81
N ALA A 457 23.21 -17.84 8.85
CA ALA A 457 22.90 -17.22 10.13
C ALA A 457 23.39 -18.06 11.32
N VAL A 458 23.78 -17.35 12.39
CA VAL A 458 24.19 -17.94 13.68
C VAL A 458 23.35 -17.32 14.79
N LEU A 459 22.84 -18.16 15.71
CA LEU A 459 22.11 -17.72 16.89
C LEU A 459 23.09 -17.13 17.92
N THR A 460 22.88 -15.90 18.36
CA THR A 460 23.78 -15.23 19.31
C THR A 460 23.21 -14.98 20.68
N GLU A 461 21.87 -14.84 20.76
CA GLU A 461 21.18 -14.65 22.06
C GLU A 461 19.82 -15.34 22.05
N ILE A 462 19.48 -15.88 23.20
CA ILE A 462 18.15 -16.41 23.52
C ILE A 462 17.61 -15.56 24.67
N ASP A 463 16.55 -14.85 24.41
CA ASP A 463 15.82 -14.05 25.41
C ASP A 463 14.52 -14.76 25.72
N GLU A 464 14.37 -15.17 27.00
CA GLU A 464 13.11 -15.72 27.49
C GLU A 464 12.13 -14.58 27.83
N GLU A 465 10.84 -14.89 27.75
CA GLU A 465 9.78 -13.99 28.22
C GLU A 465 9.91 -13.75 29.71
N GLY A 466 9.82 -12.50 30.14
CA GLY A 466 9.89 -12.12 31.55
C GLY A 466 10.75 -10.90 31.78
N ILE A 467 11.39 -10.85 32.97
CA ILE A 467 12.23 -9.71 33.33
C ILE A 467 13.64 -9.93 32.80
N ALA A 468 14.10 -9.00 31.94
CA ALA A 468 15.45 -9.04 31.40
C ALA A 468 16.51 -9.09 32.51
N PRO A 469 17.51 -9.97 32.43
CA PRO A 469 18.52 -10.10 33.46
C PRO A 469 19.37 -8.83 33.56
N LEU A 470 19.85 -8.53 34.80
CA LEU A 470 20.56 -7.30 35.13
C LEU A 470 21.75 -7.01 34.19
N ASN A 471 22.52 -8.01 33.82
CA ASN A 471 23.67 -7.85 32.93
C ASN A 471 23.29 -7.28 31.55
N LYS A 472 22.11 -7.57 31.02
CA LYS A 472 21.60 -7.04 29.73
C LYS A 472 21.17 -5.59 29.84
N VAL A 473 20.57 -5.20 30.95
CA VAL A 473 19.99 -3.87 31.14
C VAL A 473 20.89 -2.89 31.91
N ALA A 474 22.00 -3.38 32.50
CA ALA A 474 22.91 -2.59 33.31
C ALA A 474 23.46 -1.33 32.59
N GLY A 475 23.80 -1.45 31.32
CA GLY A 475 24.26 -0.32 30.51
C GLY A 475 23.19 0.76 30.29
N ASN A 476 21.95 0.32 30.10
CA ASN A 476 20.81 1.24 29.98
C ASN A 476 20.51 1.93 31.33
N ILE A 477 20.48 1.14 32.40
CA ILE A 477 20.25 1.66 33.77
C ILE A 477 21.35 2.68 34.12
N LYS A 478 22.60 2.40 33.79
CA LYS A 478 23.69 3.34 34.02
C LYS A 478 23.47 4.68 33.32
N ARG A 479 23.03 4.67 32.06
CA ARG A 479 22.67 5.89 31.32
C ARG A 479 21.53 6.66 32.00
N ILE A 480 20.46 5.96 32.41
CA ILE A 480 19.35 6.56 33.14
C ILE A 480 19.80 7.21 34.45
N LEU A 481 20.65 6.54 35.22
CA LEU A 481 21.17 7.06 36.49
C LEU A 481 22.13 8.24 36.28
N ILE A 482 22.94 8.23 35.23
CA ILE A 482 23.77 9.40 34.86
C ILE A 482 22.86 10.60 34.57
N GLN A 483 21.82 10.43 33.74
CA GLN A 483 20.88 11.50 33.43
C GLN A 483 20.16 12.02 34.69
N LYS A 484 19.75 11.12 35.57
CA LYS A 484 19.10 11.49 36.84
C LYS A 484 20.04 12.29 37.75
N LYS A 485 21.29 11.85 37.89
CA LYS A 485 22.29 12.57 38.69
C LYS A 485 22.62 13.94 38.09
N LYS A 486 22.73 14.04 36.75
CA LYS A 486 22.90 15.35 36.08
C LYS A 486 21.70 16.26 36.35
N ALA A 487 20.48 15.73 36.26
CA ALA A 487 19.27 16.48 36.59
C ALA A 487 19.31 17.04 38.03
N ASP A 488 19.72 16.21 38.97
CA ASP A 488 19.81 16.63 40.39
C ASP A 488 20.89 17.69 40.62
N LEU A 489 22.04 17.61 39.91
CA LEU A 489 23.07 18.63 39.95
C LEU A 489 22.60 19.96 39.33
N LEU A 490 21.98 19.90 38.14
CA LEU A 490 21.44 21.09 37.49
C LEU A 490 20.31 21.74 38.23
N LYS A 491 19.43 20.93 38.90
CA LYS A 491 18.39 21.45 39.80
C LYS A 491 18.98 22.21 40.99
N LYS A 492 20.05 21.71 41.62
CA LYS A 492 20.73 22.38 42.73
C LYS A 492 21.39 23.67 42.22
N GLU A 493 22.02 23.65 41.09
CA GLU A 493 22.66 24.82 40.46
C GLU A 493 21.63 25.91 40.14
N LEU A 494 20.50 25.54 39.51
CA LEU A 494 19.41 26.45 39.21
C LEU A 494 18.76 26.99 40.48
N ALA A 495 18.56 26.15 41.51
CA ALA A 495 18.04 26.58 42.77
C ALA A 495 18.94 27.59 43.49
N SER A 496 20.30 27.36 43.43
CA SER A 496 21.27 28.29 43.99
C SER A 496 21.28 29.61 43.19
N ALA A 497 21.20 29.54 41.86
CA ALA A 497 21.10 30.74 41.04
C ALA A 497 19.82 31.53 41.28
N LYS A 498 18.70 30.85 41.53
CA LYS A 498 17.43 31.47 41.88
C LYS A 498 17.48 32.21 43.23
N SER A 499 18.11 31.64 44.27
CA SER A 499 18.18 32.25 45.60
C SER A 499 18.97 33.57 45.68
N GLY A 500 19.80 33.86 44.66
CA GLY A 500 20.57 35.07 44.55
C GLY A 500 20.15 36.04 43.41
N SER A 501 18.94 35.85 42.86
CA SER A 501 18.55 36.62 41.65
C SER A 501 17.02 36.95 41.68
N GLU A 502 16.72 38.21 41.38
CA GLU A 502 15.31 38.71 41.38
C GLU A 502 14.59 38.49 40.06
N SER A 503 15.28 38.17 38.97
CA SER A 503 14.67 38.00 37.66
C SER A 503 15.21 36.77 36.90
N LEU A 504 14.40 36.20 36.00
CA LEU A 504 14.83 35.12 35.12
C LEU A 504 16.02 35.51 34.24
N LEU A 505 16.10 36.77 33.83
CA LEU A 505 17.19 37.26 33.00
C LEU A 505 18.52 37.21 33.77
N SER A 506 18.53 37.59 35.07
CA SER A 506 19.73 37.54 35.92
C SER A 506 20.15 36.10 36.25
N ILE A 507 19.23 35.15 36.23
CA ILE A 507 19.55 33.71 36.36
C ILE A 507 20.15 33.18 35.12
N ALA A 508 19.66 33.61 33.92
CA ALA A 508 20.14 33.16 32.63
C ALA A 508 21.56 33.63 32.30
N GLN A 509 22.01 34.70 32.95
CA GLN A 509 23.37 35.27 32.79
C GLN A 509 24.41 34.60 33.68
N LYS A 510 24.02 33.84 34.67
CA LYS A 510 24.87 33.03 35.56
C LYS A 510 25.05 31.60 35.06
#